data_df67ff370c96dd4a13e83ef5ae062f89
#
_entry.id   df67ff370c96dd4a13e83ef5ae062f89
#
_cell.length_a   1.000
_cell.length_b   1.000
_cell.length_c   1.000
_cell.angle_alpha   90.00
_cell.angle_beta   90.00
_cell.angle_gamma   90.00
#
_symmetry.space_group_name_H-M   'P 1'
#
loop_
_entity.id
_entity.type
_entity.pdbx_description
1 polymer ?
#
loop_
_entity_poly.entity_id
_entity_poly.type
_entity_poly.pdbx_seq_one_letter_code
_entity_poly.pdbx_strand_id
1 'polypeptide(L)'
;MITRRKSRQLKLGPLTIGGGAPITVQSMTKTDTRDVQATLLEIWALEVAGCDIVRCAVPVREAAEKLGEIKRQIRIPLVADIHFNYKLALIALEQGVDGLRLNPGNIGGKKFVMEVVALAKERKIPIRIGVNAGSLEKDLLEKYRGPTSQGMVESALRHIHILEECGYEEMKVSLKASDPAMMIEAYRTLAEQVDYPLHLGVTEAGTPGVGTIKSAVGLGALLSQGIGDTIRVSLSADPTEEVRVGIDILKSLGLRKGGLTFVSCPSCGRADVDLVKLAKEVEDEFKTLNEEIHIAVMGCEVNGPGEARAADIGVAGGRGIGLIFKGGEVIRKVPESEIVTAMREEVDRFLAERKAAKAAAVAD
;
A
#
# COMPACT_ATOMS: atom_id res chain seq x y z
N MET A 1 -5.39 -18.12 8.55
CA MET A 1 -4.24 -17.16 8.49
C MET A 1 -3.56 -17.35 7.14
N ILE A 2 -3.25 -16.25 6.40
CA ILE A 2 -2.63 -16.33 5.08
C ILE A 2 -1.17 -16.76 5.24
N THR A 3 -0.79 -17.87 4.60
CA THR A 3 0.62 -18.31 4.55
C THR A 3 1.35 -17.56 3.45
N ARG A 4 2.33 -16.74 3.79
CA ARG A 4 3.07 -15.94 2.82
C ARG A 4 4.12 -16.75 2.08
N ARG A 5 4.29 -16.48 0.77
CA ARG A 5 5.36 -17.02 -0.06
C ARG A 5 6.72 -16.72 0.58
N LYS A 6 7.62 -17.68 0.58
CA LYS A 6 8.99 -17.42 0.98
C LYS A 6 9.67 -16.56 -0.07
N SER A 7 10.11 -15.38 0.32
CA SER A 7 10.90 -14.47 -0.51
C SER A 7 12.20 -14.09 0.17
N ARG A 8 13.20 -13.70 -0.61
CA ARG A 8 14.45 -13.14 -0.07
C ARG A 8 14.14 -11.87 0.71
N GLN A 9 15.01 -11.55 1.65
CA GLN A 9 14.93 -10.31 2.41
C GLN A 9 15.88 -9.29 1.83
N LEU A 10 15.42 -8.05 1.64
CA LEU A 10 16.25 -6.92 1.26
C LEU A 10 16.00 -5.72 2.17
N LYS A 11 16.97 -4.81 2.23
CA LYS A 11 16.87 -3.55 2.96
C LYS A 11 16.52 -2.41 2.00
N LEU A 12 15.60 -1.52 2.44
CA LEU A 12 15.25 -0.29 1.75
C LEU A 12 15.28 0.85 2.78
N GLY A 13 16.41 1.50 2.93
CA GLY A 13 16.66 2.39 4.05
C GLY A 13 16.45 1.63 5.40
N PRO A 14 15.63 2.14 6.31
CA PRO A 14 15.36 1.47 7.59
C PRO A 14 14.41 0.28 7.46
N LEU A 15 13.72 0.11 6.32
CA LEU A 15 12.72 -0.93 6.14
C LEU A 15 13.34 -2.26 5.70
N THR A 16 12.68 -3.34 6.10
CA THR A 16 12.92 -4.69 5.59
C THR A 16 11.78 -5.06 4.64
N ILE A 17 12.12 -5.55 3.45
CA ILE A 17 11.18 -5.99 2.41
C ILE A 17 11.38 -7.48 2.16
N GLY A 18 10.31 -8.25 2.04
CA GLY A 18 10.41 -9.70 1.87
C GLY A 18 10.79 -10.43 3.15
N GLY A 19 11.09 -11.73 3.06
CA GLY A 19 11.48 -12.56 4.21
C GLY A 19 10.42 -12.65 5.32
N GLY A 20 9.13 -12.46 5.00
CA GLY A 20 8.05 -12.44 6.00
C GLY A 20 7.83 -11.09 6.70
N ALA A 21 8.62 -10.06 6.38
CA ALA A 21 8.42 -8.71 6.92
C ALA A 21 7.02 -8.15 6.58
N PRO A 22 6.50 -7.17 7.34
CA PRO A 22 5.22 -6.54 7.03
C PRO A 22 5.16 -6.01 5.59
N ILE A 23 4.00 -6.13 4.96
CA ILE A 23 3.80 -5.63 3.59
C ILE A 23 3.71 -4.11 3.63
N THR A 24 4.55 -3.44 2.84
CA THR A 24 4.62 -1.98 2.81
C THR A 24 3.78 -1.39 1.69
N VAL A 25 3.19 -0.22 1.97
CA VAL A 25 2.46 0.60 1.00
C VAL A 25 3.39 1.68 0.44
N GLN A 26 3.58 1.68 -0.87
CA GLN A 26 4.34 2.71 -1.57
C GLN A 26 3.37 3.63 -2.33
N SER A 27 3.64 4.95 -2.32
CA SER A 27 3.03 5.89 -3.25
C SER A 27 4.09 6.64 -4.07
N MET A 28 3.65 7.56 -4.90
CA MET A 28 4.52 8.32 -5.80
C MET A 28 4.04 9.77 -5.84
N THR A 29 4.98 10.71 -5.76
CA THR A 29 4.68 12.13 -5.93
C THR A 29 4.21 12.43 -7.35
N LYS A 30 3.33 13.41 -7.47
CA LYS A 30 2.82 13.96 -8.74
C LYS A 30 3.46 15.30 -9.07
N THR A 31 4.09 15.93 -8.08
CA THR A 31 4.82 17.18 -8.23
C THR A 31 6.04 16.99 -9.11
N ASP A 32 6.49 18.09 -9.72
CA ASP A 32 7.80 18.13 -10.38
C ASP A 32 8.89 18.01 -9.31
N THR A 33 9.72 16.98 -9.40
CA THR A 33 10.81 16.73 -8.43
C THR A 33 11.83 17.88 -8.35
N ARG A 34 11.89 18.76 -9.35
CA ARG A 34 12.71 19.99 -9.32
C ARG A 34 12.16 21.02 -8.33
N ASP A 35 10.86 21.05 -8.11
CA ASP A 35 10.23 21.85 -7.07
C ASP A 35 10.27 21.10 -5.74
N VAL A 36 11.34 21.31 -5.00
CA VAL A 36 11.60 20.64 -3.73
C VAL A 36 10.51 20.93 -2.71
N GLN A 37 10.02 22.18 -2.64
CA GLN A 37 9.03 22.57 -1.63
C GLN A 37 7.68 21.91 -1.88
N ALA A 38 7.19 21.96 -3.12
CA ALA A 38 5.95 21.28 -3.49
C ALA A 38 6.06 19.76 -3.28
N THR A 39 7.22 19.15 -3.64
CA THR A 39 7.46 17.72 -3.45
C THR A 39 7.51 17.33 -1.97
N LEU A 40 8.12 18.13 -1.11
CA LEU A 40 8.15 17.89 0.34
C LEU A 40 6.76 17.98 0.97
N LEU A 41 5.95 18.97 0.61
CA LEU A 41 4.59 19.11 1.10
C LEU A 41 3.75 17.86 0.76
N GLU A 42 3.88 17.36 -0.47
CA GLU A 42 3.19 16.15 -0.90
C GLU A 42 3.70 14.90 -0.15
N ILE A 43 5.02 14.76 0.05
CA ILE A 43 5.60 13.65 0.79
C ILE A 43 5.15 13.67 2.26
N TRP A 44 5.14 14.82 2.92
CA TRP A 44 4.65 14.92 4.30
C TRP A 44 3.15 14.55 4.42
N ALA A 45 2.33 14.94 3.44
CA ALA A 45 0.94 14.48 3.40
C ALA A 45 0.85 12.95 3.24
N LEU A 46 1.70 12.34 2.41
CA LEU A 46 1.80 10.89 2.27
C LEU A 46 2.27 10.21 3.57
N GLU A 47 3.24 10.79 4.29
CA GLU A 47 3.70 10.28 5.59
C GLU A 47 2.55 10.28 6.60
N VAL A 48 1.78 11.37 6.68
CA VAL A 48 0.60 11.49 7.56
C VAL A 48 -0.47 10.46 7.19
N ALA A 49 -0.66 10.19 5.89
CA ALA A 49 -1.59 9.17 5.41
C ALA A 49 -1.11 7.72 5.69
N GLY A 50 0.10 7.52 6.21
CA GLY A 50 0.65 6.21 6.55
C GLY A 50 1.38 5.50 5.39
N CYS A 51 1.88 6.27 4.42
CA CYS A 51 2.76 5.77 3.36
C CYS A 51 4.07 5.27 3.95
N ASP A 52 4.49 4.07 3.57
CA ASP A 52 5.75 3.49 4.07
C ASP A 52 6.94 3.82 3.18
N ILE A 53 6.73 4.07 1.88
CA ILE A 53 7.79 4.32 0.88
C ILE A 53 7.30 5.36 -0.13
N VAL A 54 8.09 6.37 -0.42
CA VAL A 54 7.78 7.33 -1.48
C VAL A 54 8.69 7.13 -2.70
N ARG A 55 8.13 7.35 -3.90
CA ARG A 55 8.85 7.34 -5.17
C ARG A 55 8.71 8.69 -5.86
N CYS A 56 9.81 9.26 -6.33
CA CYS A 56 9.84 10.48 -7.13
C CYS A 56 10.29 10.20 -8.56
N ALA A 57 9.67 10.87 -9.53
CA ALA A 57 10.07 10.80 -10.93
C ALA A 57 11.39 11.55 -11.16
N VAL A 58 12.28 10.97 -11.96
CA VAL A 58 13.58 11.57 -12.31
C VAL A 58 13.75 11.62 -13.82
N PRO A 59 13.04 12.54 -14.50
CA PRO A 59 13.08 12.64 -15.96
C PRO A 59 14.34 13.33 -16.48
N VAL A 60 14.96 14.20 -15.69
CA VAL A 60 16.09 15.06 -16.08
C VAL A 60 17.12 15.17 -14.95
N ARG A 61 18.31 15.69 -15.30
CA ARG A 61 19.45 15.82 -14.38
C ARG A 61 19.12 16.68 -13.15
N GLU A 62 18.47 17.82 -13.39
CA GLU A 62 18.08 18.76 -12.34
C GLU A 62 17.16 18.11 -11.29
N ALA A 63 16.28 17.21 -11.70
CA ALA A 63 15.44 16.44 -10.78
C ALA A 63 16.28 15.44 -9.96
N ALA A 64 17.27 14.77 -10.59
CA ALA A 64 18.15 13.85 -9.88
C ALA A 64 18.98 14.57 -8.81
N GLU A 65 19.50 15.75 -9.11
CA GLU A 65 20.32 16.57 -8.19
C GLU A 65 19.53 17.08 -6.98
N LYS A 66 18.19 17.19 -7.07
CA LYS A 66 17.32 17.61 -5.96
C LYS A 66 16.96 16.49 -4.97
N LEU A 67 17.18 15.24 -5.33
CA LEU A 67 16.80 14.11 -4.47
C LEU A 67 17.49 14.13 -3.10
N GLY A 68 18.75 14.58 -3.03
CA GLY A 68 19.48 14.66 -1.77
C GLY A 68 18.91 15.72 -0.81
N GLU A 69 18.40 16.83 -1.34
CA GLU A 69 17.74 17.87 -0.57
C GLU A 69 16.39 17.37 -0.02
N ILE A 70 15.62 16.67 -0.84
CA ILE A 70 14.36 16.02 -0.45
C ILE A 70 14.62 14.94 0.61
N LYS A 71 15.57 14.04 0.37
CA LYS A 71 15.90 12.91 1.25
C LYS A 71 16.23 13.33 2.68
N ARG A 72 16.92 14.44 2.87
CA ARG A 72 17.30 14.94 4.20
C ARG A 72 16.12 15.44 5.04
N GLN A 73 14.96 15.70 4.43
CA GLN A 73 13.81 16.32 5.06
C GLN A 73 12.60 15.39 5.23
N ILE A 74 12.72 14.13 4.80
CA ILE A 74 11.66 13.11 4.89
C ILE A 74 12.09 11.97 5.81
N ARG A 75 11.11 11.25 6.35
CA ARG A 75 11.33 10.14 7.29
C ARG A 75 11.24 8.77 6.64
N ILE A 76 10.46 8.67 5.56
CA ILE A 76 10.25 7.41 4.82
C ILE A 76 11.31 7.23 3.72
N PRO A 77 11.60 5.98 3.31
CA PRO A 77 12.52 5.72 2.21
C PRO A 77 12.12 6.37 0.90
N LEU A 78 13.13 6.93 0.20
CA LEU A 78 12.99 7.57 -1.09
C LEU A 78 13.47 6.64 -2.21
N VAL A 79 12.62 6.41 -3.20
CA VAL A 79 12.94 5.64 -4.42
C VAL A 79 12.99 6.58 -5.62
N ALA A 80 14.08 6.56 -6.36
CA ALA A 80 14.19 7.29 -7.63
C ALA A 80 13.65 6.44 -8.80
N ASP A 81 12.79 7.05 -9.61
CA ASP A 81 12.18 6.41 -10.80
C ASP A 81 12.95 6.78 -12.07
N ILE A 82 13.79 5.87 -12.53
CA ILE A 82 14.68 6.05 -13.68
C ILE A 82 14.12 5.22 -14.85
N HIS A 83 13.93 5.87 -16.01
CA HIS A 83 13.38 5.19 -17.18
C HIS A 83 14.43 4.73 -18.19
N PHE A 84 15.27 5.63 -18.70
CA PHE A 84 16.15 5.35 -19.84
C PHE A 84 17.61 5.77 -19.65
N ASN A 85 17.90 6.76 -18.82
CA ASN A 85 19.22 7.35 -18.72
C ASN A 85 19.96 6.87 -17.47
N TYR A 86 20.96 6.01 -17.66
CA TYR A 86 21.78 5.47 -16.57
C TYR A 86 22.50 6.55 -15.74
N LYS A 87 22.87 7.70 -16.35
CA LYS A 87 23.52 8.81 -15.64
C LYS A 87 22.63 9.39 -14.55
N LEU A 88 21.31 9.42 -14.77
CA LEU A 88 20.35 9.84 -13.74
C LEU A 88 20.31 8.87 -12.57
N ALA A 89 20.48 7.56 -12.84
CA ALA A 89 20.59 6.56 -11.78
C ALA A 89 21.85 6.76 -10.93
N LEU A 90 23.00 7.06 -11.57
CA LEU A 90 24.24 7.35 -10.85
C LEU A 90 24.09 8.58 -9.96
N ILE A 91 23.57 9.68 -10.49
CA ILE A 91 23.34 10.92 -9.72
C ILE A 91 22.38 10.61 -8.54
N ALA A 92 21.26 9.90 -8.78
CA ALA A 92 20.32 9.54 -7.71
C ALA A 92 21.00 8.73 -6.59
N LEU A 93 21.84 7.76 -6.93
CA LEU A 93 22.65 7.00 -5.97
C LEU A 93 23.60 7.90 -5.17
N GLU A 94 24.27 8.85 -5.83
CA GLU A 94 25.17 9.83 -5.20
C GLU A 94 24.40 10.75 -4.24
N GLN A 95 23.14 11.08 -4.56
CA GLN A 95 22.25 11.87 -3.70
C GLN A 95 21.70 11.09 -2.50
N GLY A 96 21.97 9.78 -2.39
CA GLY A 96 21.65 8.98 -1.21
C GLY A 96 20.20 8.51 -1.14
N VAL A 97 19.57 8.23 -2.29
CA VAL A 97 18.25 7.57 -2.31
C VAL A 97 18.34 6.17 -1.72
N ASP A 98 17.23 5.66 -1.19
CA ASP A 98 17.19 4.32 -0.57
C ASP A 98 16.91 3.20 -1.57
N GLY A 99 16.48 3.53 -2.78
CA GLY A 99 16.22 2.55 -3.81
C GLY A 99 16.12 3.16 -5.21
N LEU A 100 16.33 2.34 -6.21
CA LEU A 100 16.09 2.69 -7.61
C LEU A 100 14.92 1.89 -8.18
N ARG A 101 14.14 2.49 -9.05
CA ARG A 101 13.28 1.79 -10.00
C ARG A 101 13.84 2.00 -11.40
N LEU A 102 14.22 0.91 -12.05
CA LEU A 102 14.67 0.92 -13.43
C LEU A 102 14.50 -0.46 -14.07
N ASN A 103 14.55 -0.50 -15.39
CA ASN A 103 14.65 -1.74 -16.16
C ASN A 103 16.06 -1.80 -16.75
N PRO A 104 16.90 -2.77 -16.37
CA PRO A 104 18.30 -2.86 -16.83
C PRO A 104 18.43 -2.85 -18.36
N GLY A 105 17.51 -3.51 -19.08
CA GLY A 105 17.51 -3.52 -20.55
C GLY A 105 17.20 -2.15 -21.20
N ASN A 106 16.65 -1.19 -20.45
CA ASN A 106 16.24 0.11 -21.01
C ASN A 106 17.27 1.23 -20.79
N ILE A 107 18.26 1.03 -19.92
CA ILE A 107 19.24 2.08 -19.56
C ILE A 107 20.51 2.04 -20.43
N GLY A 108 20.53 1.19 -21.44
CA GLY A 108 21.64 1.05 -22.39
C GLY A 108 22.32 -0.32 -22.32
N GLY A 109 23.51 -0.41 -22.91
CA GLY A 109 24.26 -1.67 -22.97
C GLY A 109 24.79 -2.14 -21.60
N LYS A 110 25.23 -3.40 -21.54
CA LYS A 110 25.73 -4.10 -20.33
C LYS A 110 26.75 -3.26 -19.54
N LYS A 111 27.62 -2.49 -20.22
CA LYS A 111 28.59 -1.57 -19.55
C LYS A 111 27.90 -0.58 -18.62
N PHE A 112 26.81 0.05 -19.05
CA PHE A 112 26.12 1.09 -18.27
C PHE A 112 25.34 0.46 -17.10
N VAL A 113 24.79 -0.76 -17.31
CA VAL A 113 24.17 -1.53 -16.23
C VAL A 113 25.21 -1.85 -15.16
N MET A 114 26.41 -2.27 -15.55
CA MET A 114 27.51 -2.57 -14.62
C MET A 114 27.95 -1.32 -13.82
N GLU A 115 28.00 -0.14 -14.44
CA GLU A 115 28.31 1.12 -13.73
C GLU A 115 27.27 1.43 -12.64
N VAL A 116 25.98 1.31 -12.96
CA VAL A 116 24.89 1.52 -11.98
C VAL A 116 24.94 0.46 -10.88
N VAL A 117 25.10 -0.80 -11.23
CA VAL A 117 25.18 -1.91 -10.29
C VAL A 117 26.39 -1.77 -9.36
N ALA A 118 27.56 -1.39 -9.86
CA ALA A 118 28.75 -1.18 -9.05
C ALA A 118 28.50 -0.16 -7.93
N LEU A 119 27.92 0.98 -8.26
CA LEU A 119 27.62 2.03 -7.30
C LEU A 119 26.45 1.63 -6.36
N ALA A 120 25.42 0.95 -6.89
CA ALA A 120 24.31 0.44 -6.08
C ALA A 120 24.80 -0.59 -5.05
N LYS A 121 25.75 -1.48 -5.45
CA LYS A 121 26.37 -2.49 -4.58
C LYS A 121 27.21 -1.86 -3.48
N GLU A 122 28.05 -0.87 -3.83
CA GLU A 122 28.86 -0.12 -2.86
C GLU A 122 27.98 0.52 -1.78
N ARG A 123 26.85 1.11 -2.19
CA ARG A 123 25.92 1.82 -1.32
C ARG A 123 24.82 0.94 -0.73
N LYS A 124 24.77 -0.34 -1.09
CA LYS A 124 23.75 -1.32 -0.67
C LYS A 124 22.31 -0.87 -0.98
N ILE A 125 22.10 -0.29 -2.15
CA ILE A 125 20.82 0.30 -2.58
C ILE A 125 20.09 -0.68 -3.49
N PRO A 126 18.91 -1.22 -3.10
CA PRO A 126 18.18 -2.19 -3.90
C PRO A 126 17.59 -1.59 -5.18
N ILE A 127 17.50 -2.43 -6.21
CA ILE A 127 16.92 -2.08 -7.51
C ILE A 127 15.57 -2.76 -7.67
N ARG A 128 14.54 -2.00 -8.06
CA ARG A 128 13.26 -2.56 -8.48
C ARG A 128 13.16 -2.63 -10.00
N ILE A 129 13.08 -3.83 -10.52
CA ILE A 129 12.70 -4.09 -11.90
C ILE A 129 11.21 -3.79 -12.06
N GLY A 130 10.83 -2.97 -13.04
CA GLY A 130 9.47 -2.48 -13.21
C GLY A 130 8.91 -2.76 -14.61
N VAL A 131 8.47 -3.99 -14.87
CA VAL A 131 7.81 -4.35 -16.11
C VAL A 131 6.36 -3.86 -16.13
N ASN A 132 5.93 -3.24 -17.22
CA ASN A 132 4.56 -2.83 -17.48
C ASN A 132 4.10 -3.43 -18.82
N ALA A 133 2.88 -3.95 -18.86
CA ALA A 133 2.29 -4.52 -20.08
C ALA A 133 2.30 -3.54 -21.28
N GLY A 134 2.05 -2.24 -21.03
CA GLY A 134 2.04 -1.21 -22.04
C GLY A 134 3.42 -0.78 -22.58
N SER A 135 4.52 -1.31 -22.03
CA SER A 135 5.89 -0.95 -22.43
C SER A 135 6.82 -2.17 -22.53
N LEU A 136 6.27 -3.31 -22.95
CA LEU A 136 7.05 -4.50 -23.25
C LEU A 136 7.97 -4.28 -24.46
N GLU A 137 9.06 -5.03 -24.51
CA GLU A 137 10.03 -5.02 -25.60
C GLU A 137 9.34 -5.45 -26.92
N LYS A 138 9.76 -4.85 -28.03
CA LYS A 138 9.13 -5.07 -29.35
C LYS A 138 9.16 -6.53 -29.78
N ASP A 139 10.27 -7.22 -29.55
CA ASP A 139 10.41 -8.64 -29.88
C ASP A 139 9.45 -9.52 -29.08
N LEU A 140 9.16 -9.17 -27.83
CA LEU A 140 8.15 -9.86 -27.01
C LEU A 140 6.73 -9.59 -27.51
N LEU A 141 6.43 -8.33 -27.87
CA LEU A 141 5.14 -7.99 -28.47
C LEU A 141 4.89 -8.72 -29.79
N GLU A 142 5.92 -8.88 -30.62
CA GLU A 142 5.84 -9.66 -31.86
C GLU A 142 5.68 -11.16 -31.59
N LYS A 143 6.49 -11.72 -30.67
CA LYS A 143 6.45 -13.14 -30.28
C LYS A 143 5.08 -13.57 -29.77
N TYR A 144 4.50 -12.75 -28.87
CA TYR A 144 3.23 -13.05 -28.19
C TYR A 144 2.01 -12.41 -28.84
N ARG A 145 2.18 -11.69 -29.95
CA ARG A 145 1.12 -10.98 -30.70
C ARG A 145 0.38 -9.95 -29.85
N GLY A 146 1.13 -9.25 -28.98
CA GLY A 146 0.62 -8.22 -28.07
C GLY A 146 1.09 -8.42 -26.63
N PRO A 147 0.61 -7.57 -25.69
CA PRO A 147 0.92 -7.73 -24.28
C PRO A 147 0.18 -8.95 -23.72
N THR A 148 0.94 -9.85 -23.08
CA THR A 148 0.43 -11.07 -22.41
C THR A 148 1.11 -11.27 -21.07
N SER A 149 0.51 -12.07 -20.19
CA SER A 149 1.12 -12.49 -18.92
C SER A 149 2.47 -13.16 -19.13
N GLN A 150 2.58 -14.05 -20.13
CA GLN A 150 3.81 -14.76 -20.48
C GLN A 150 4.90 -13.80 -20.97
N GLY A 151 4.55 -12.83 -21.82
CA GLY A 151 5.46 -11.78 -22.28
C GLY A 151 6.00 -10.93 -21.13
N MET A 152 5.15 -10.60 -20.18
CA MET A 152 5.56 -9.87 -18.96
C MET A 152 6.53 -10.67 -18.09
N VAL A 153 6.28 -11.96 -17.91
CA VAL A 153 7.16 -12.85 -17.14
C VAL A 153 8.51 -12.99 -17.84
N GLU A 154 8.53 -13.23 -19.15
CA GLU A 154 9.78 -13.33 -19.91
C GLU A 154 10.60 -12.04 -19.84
N SER A 155 9.95 -10.88 -19.99
CA SER A 155 10.61 -9.57 -19.81
C SER A 155 11.23 -9.44 -18.40
N ALA A 156 10.50 -9.80 -17.37
CA ALA A 156 11.02 -9.75 -16.00
C ALA A 156 12.23 -10.67 -15.80
N LEU A 157 12.16 -11.90 -16.28
CA LEU A 157 13.28 -12.86 -16.18
C LEU A 157 14.52 -12.38 -16.94
N ARG A 158 14.36 -11.78 -18.12
CA ARG A 158 15.48 -11.16 -18.84
C ARG A 158 16.16 -10.07 -18.01
N HIS A 159 15.38 -9.18 -17.40
CA HIS A 159 15.91 -8.11 -16.57
C HIS A 159 16.56 -8.63 -15.27
N ILE A 160 15.99 -9.66 -14.65
CA ILE A 160 16.57 -10.34 -13.50
C ILE A 160 17.93 -10.93 -13.89
N HIS A 161 17.99 -11.69 -14.96
CA HIS A 161 19.22 -12.33 -15.45
C HIS A 161 20.34 -11.32 -15.75
N ILE A 162 20.02 -10.16 -16.32
CA ILE A 162 21.01 -9.09 -16.54
C ILE A 162 21.64 -8.63 -15.21
N LEU A 163 20.87 -8.48 -14.13
CA LEU A 163 21.39 -8.08 -12.82
C LEU A 163 22.19 -9.23 -12.18
N GLU A 164 21.70 -10.48 -12.28
CA GLU A 164 22.41 -11.66 -11.77
C GLU A 164 23.77 -11.87 -12.45
N GLU A 165 23.84 -11.67 -13.78
CA GLU A 165 25.11 -11.67 -14.52
C GLU A 165 26.10 -10.58 -14.08
N CYS A 166 25.59 -9.48 -13.52
CA CYS A 166 26.41 -8.44 -12.89
C CYS A 166 26.75 -8.76 -11.42
N GLY A 167 26.35 -9.95 -10.91
CA GLY A 167 26.54 -10.36 -9.52
C GLY A 167 25.72 -9.55 -8.54
N TYR A 168 24.49 -9.10 -8.94
CA TYR A 168 23.63 -8.27 -8.13
C TYR A 168 22.26 -8.93 -7.90
N GLU A 169 21.98 -9.21 -6.63
CA GLU A 169 20.77 -9.91 -6.19
C GLU A 169 19.87 -9.08 -5.25
N GLU A 170 20.31 -7.86 -4.87
CA GLU A 170 19.51 -6.93 -4.06
C GLU A 170 18.43 -6.28 -4.92
N MET A 171 17.45 -7.10 -5.34
CA MET A 171 16.40 -6.64 -6.24
C MET A 171 15.01 -7.08 -5.80
N LYS A 172 14.01 -6.35 -6.25
CA LYS A 172 12.59 -6.71 -6.20
C LYS A 172 11.96 -6.50 -7.58
N VAL A 173 10.85 -7.18 -7.86
CA VAL A 173 10.25 -7.19 -9.19
C VAL A 173 8.80 -6.72 -9.16
N SER A 174 8.38 -6.01 -10.19
CA SER A 174 6.98 -5.66 -10.42
C SER A 174 6.55 -5.94 -11.85
N LEU A 175 5.36 -6.55 -12.00
CA LEU A 175 4.68 -6.87 -13.24
C LEU A 175 3.32 -6.18 -13.24
N LYS A 176 3.21 -5.02 -13.88
CA LYS A 176 2.00 -4.21 -13.81
C LYS A 176 1.25 -4.24 -15.14
N ALA A 177 -0.07 -4.42 -15.07
CA ALA A 177 -0.99 -4.27 -16.16
C ALA A 177 -2.22 -3.48 -15.71
N SER A 178 -2.96 -2.90 -16.64
CA SER A 178 -4.25 -2.25 -16.39
C SER A 178 -5.39 -3.29 -16.31
N ASP A 179 -5.16 -4.49 -16.84
CA ASP A 179 -6.01 -5.67 -16.69
C ASP A 179 -5.59 -6.48 -15.46
N PRO A 180 -6.43 -6.55 -14.41
CA PRO A 180 -6.13 -7.31 -13.21
C PRO A 180 -5.95 -8.81 -13.45
N ALA A 181 -6.67 -9.42 -14.40
CA ALA A 181 -6.55 -10.86 -14.68
C ALA A 181 -5.18 -11.20 -15.26
N MET A 182 -4.72 -10.42 -16.25
CA MET A 182 -3.38 -10.56 -16.82
C MET A 182 -2.29 -10.35 -15.76
N MET A 183 -2.46 -9.35 -14.91
CA MET A 183 -1.51 -9.06 -13.82
C MET A 183 -1.44 -10.22 -12.83
N ILE A 184 -2.58 -10.75 -12.39
CA ILE A 184 -2.64 -11.87 -11.44
C ILE A 184 -1.92 -13.10 -12.01
N GLU A 185 -2.19 -13.46 -13.27
CA GLU A 185 -1.53 -14.58 -13.94
C GLU A 185 -0.03 -14.38 -14.04
N ALA A 186 0.44 -13.19 -14.44
CA ALA A 186 1.85 -12.88 -14.56
C ALA A 186 2.59 -13.01 -13.20
N TYR A 187 2.01 -12.48 -12.12
CA TYR A 187 2.63 -12.61 -10.80
C TYR A 187 2.62 -14.02 -10.27
N ARG A 188 1.56 -14.82 -10.47
CA ARG A 188 1.52 -16.23 -10.10
C ARG A 188 2.64 -17.00 -10.77
N THR A 189 2.74 -16.86 -12.09
CA THR A 189 3.76 -17.54 -12.90
C THR A 189 5.18 -17.13 -12.50
N LEU A 190 5.41 -15.82 -12.22
CA LEU A 190 6.74 -15.38 -11.79
C LEU A 190 7.06 -15.84 -10.36
N ALA A 191 6.07 -15.85 -9.46
CA ALA A 191 6.25 -16.26 -8.07
C ALA A 191 6.70 -17.70 -7.89
N GLU A 192 6.43 -18.58 -8.86
CA GLU A 192 6.88 -19.97 -8.88
C GLU A 192 8.34 -20.12 -9.39
N GLN A 193 8.86 -19.12 -10.13
CA GLN A 193 10.14 -19.19 -10.80
C GLN A 193 11.26 -18.44 -10.06
N VAL A 194 10.92 -17.45 -9.21
CA VAL A 194 11.90 -16.63 -8.50
C VAL A 194 11.51 -16.46 -7.03
N ASP A 195 12.50 -16.23 -6.17
CA ASP A 195 12.31 -15.95 -4.75
C ASP A 195 12.51 -14.46 -4.39
N TYR A 196 12.72 -13.58 -5.37
CA TYR A 196 12.83 -12.14 -5.16
C TYR A 196 11.51 -11.55 -4.63
N PRO A 197 11.57 -10.51 -3.76
CA PRO A 197 10.38 -9.81 -3.31
C PRO A 197 9.59 -9.22 -4.47
N LEU A 198 8.26 -9.29 -4.37
CA LEU A 198 7.34 -8.81 -5.41
C LEU A 198 6.63 -7.54 -4.97
N HIS A 199 6.64 -6.54 -5.86
CA HIS A 199 5.95 -5.27 -5.70
C HIS A 199 4.68 -5.25 -6.54
N LEU A 200 3.53 -5.43 -5.91
CA LEU A 200 2.24 -5.56 -6.60
C LEU A 200 1.63 -4.19 -6.92
N GLY A 201 0.84 -4.14 -7.99
CA GLY A 201 0.02 -2.99 -8.31
C GLY A 201 -0.63 -3.08 -9.68
N VAL A 202 -1.90 -2.72 -9.77
CA VAL A 202 -2.57 -2.45 -11.04
C VAL A 202 -2.13 -1.07 -11.53
N THR A 203 -1.68 -0.96 -12.78
CA THR A 203 -1.36 0.34 -13.38
C THR A 203 -2.59 0.93 -14.06
N GLU A 204 -2.70 2.26 -14.11
CA GLU A 204 -3.81 2.92 -14.81
C GLU A 204 -5.18 2.39 -14.37
N ALA A 205 -5.37 2.17 -13.08
CA ALA A 205 -6.57 1.53 -12.57
C ALA A 205 -7.83 2.38 -12.80
N GLY A 206 -7.68 3.72 -12.87
CA GLY A 206 -8.76 4.66 -13.14
C GLY A 206 -9.08 5.58 -11.96
N THR A 207 -10.27 6.16 -11.97
CA THR A 207 -10.78 7.04 -10.91
C THR A 207 -11.03 6.27 -9.60
N PRO A 208 -11.19 6.95 -8.44
CA PRO A 208 -11.32 6.30 -7.14
C PRO A 208 -12.35 5.16 -7.07
N GLY A 209 -13.51 5.31 -7.73
CA GLY A 209 -14.54 4.25 -7.73
C GLY A 209 -14.05 2.96 -8.40
N VAL A 210 -13.86 3.02 -9.73
CA VAL A 210 -13.46 1.84 -10.54
C VAL A 210 -12.04 1.40 -10.21
N GLY A 211 -11.12 2.35 -10.00
CA GLY A 211 -9.72 2.06 -9.71
C GLY A 211 -9.52 1.36 -8.38
N THR A 212 -10.29 1.69 -7.36
CA THR A 212 -10.28 0.99 -6.07
C THR A 212 -10.73 -0.46 -6.23
N ILE A 213 -11.82 -0.71 -6.98
CA ILE A 213 -12.30 -2.06 -7.24
C ILE A 213 -11.25 -2.89 -7.98
N LYS A 214 -10.68 -2.36 -9.07
CA LYS A 214 -9.62 -3.06 -9.83
C LYS A 214 -8.40 -3.37 -8.95
N SER A 215 -7.98 -2.41 -8.14
CA SER A 215 -6.85 -2.58 -7.23
C SER A 215 -7.16 -3.61 -6.14
N ALA A 216 -8.34 -3.56 -5.53
CA ALA A 216 -8.77 -4.51 -4.51
C ALA A 216 -8.83 -5.95 -5.08
N VAL A 217 -9.39 -6.12 -6.28
CA VAL A 217 -9.42 -7.42 -6.95
C VAL A 217 -8.02 -7.92 -7.27
N GLY A 218 -7.20 -7.10 -7.95
CA GLY A 218 -5.87 -7.51 -8.40
C GLY A 218 -4.91 -7.80 -7.24
N LEU A 219 -4.83 -6.88 -6.27
CA LEU A 219 -3.99 -7.03 -5.09
C LEU A 219 -4.53 -8.11 -4.15
N GLY A 220 -5.85 -8.09 -3.88
CA GLY A 220 -6.51 -9.03 -2.99
C GLY A 220 -6.34 -10.49 -3.43
N ALA A 221 -6.50 -10.77 -4.73
CA ALA A 221 -6.31 -12.12 -5.29
C ALA A 221 -4.88 -12.66 -5.10
N LEU A 222 -3.85 -11.83 -5.18
CA LEU A 222 -2.46 -12.23 -4.97
C LEU A 222 -2.10 -12.31 -3.48
N LEU A 223 -2.47 -11.28 -2.72
CA LEU A 223 -2.18 -11.21 -1.30
C LEU A 223 -2.85 -12.35 -0.50
N SER A 224 -4.07 -12.75 -0.87
CA SER A 224 -4.77 -13.89 -0.25
C SER A 224 -4.06 -15.22 -0.48
N GLN A 225 -3.23 -15.33 -1.54
CA GLN A 225 -2.38 -16.47 -1.83
C GLN A 225 -0.96 -16.34 -1.24
N GLY A 226 -0.72 -15.30 -0.44
CA GLY A 226 0.57 -15.02 0.16
C GLY A 226 1.61 -14.40 -0.79
N ILE A 227 1.21 -13.99 -1.99
CA ILE A 227 2.08 -13.37 -2.99
C ILE A 227 2.06 -11.85 -2.82
N GLY A 228 3.24 -11.24 -2.62
CA GLY A 228 3.44 -9.80 -2.51
C GLY A 228 4.13 -9.36 -1.23
N ASP A 229 5.11 -8.48 -1.39
CA ASP A 229 5.95 -7.96 -0.30
C ASP A 229 5.86 -6.44 -0.15
N THR A 230 5.53 -5.74 -1.22
CA THR A 230 5.17 -4.31 -1.24
C THR A 230 4.03 -4.08 -2.22
N ILE A 231 3.21 -3.05 -1.99
CA ILE A 231 2.09 -2.73 -2.87
C ILE A 231 2.08 -1.25 -3.26
N ARG A 232 1.48 -0.93 -4.42
CA ARG A 232 1.07 0.41 -4.80
C ARG A 232 -0.28 0.37 -5.49
N VAL A 233 -1.22 1.15 -4.98
CA VAL A 233 -2.46 1.52 -5.67
C VAL A 233 -2.17 2.69 -6.59
N SER A 234 -2.76 2.74 -7.78
CA SER A 234 -2.57 3.83 -8.77
C SER A 234 -3.93 4.37 -9.20
N LEU A 235 -4.28 5.56 -8.73
CA LEU A 235 -5.57 6.21 -8.99
C LEU A 235 -5.37 7.57 -9.67
N SER A 236 -6.37 7.95 -10.48
CA SER A 236 -6.51 9.33 -10.96
C SER A 236 -7.14 10.20 -9.86
N ALA A 237 -6.43 10.37 -8.72
CA ALA A 237 -6.86 11.08 -7.53
C ALA A 237 -5.66 11.60 -6.75
N ASP A 238 -5.88 12.26 -5.60
CA ASP A 238 -4.80 12.62 -4.69
C ASP A 238 -4.02 11.36 -4.25
N PRO A 239 -2.67 11.39 -4.19
CA PRO A 239 -1.87 10.22 -3.85
C PRO A 239 -2.08 9.72 -2.41
N THR A 240 -2.61 10.53 -1.51
CA THR A 240 -3.02 10.09 -0.16
C THR A 240 -4.18 9.10 -0.20
N GLU A 241 -5.09 9.24 -1.19
CA GLU A 241 -6.15 8.26 -1.45
C GLU A 241 -5.59 6.90 -1.88
N GLU A 242 -4.52 6.89 -2.70
CA GLU A 242 -3.84 5.65 -3.08
C GLU A 242 -3.30 4.90 -1.85
N VAL A 243 -2.73 5.65 -0.89
CA VAL A 243 -2.20 5.10 0.36
C VAL A 243 -3.32 4.52 1.21
N ARG A 244 -4.41 5.27 1.39
CA ARG A 244 -5.59 4.82 2.16
C ARG A 244 -6.14 3.52 1.61
N VAL A 245 -6.44 3.48 0.31
CA VAL A 245 -6.95 2.26 -0.36
C VAL A 245 -5.99 1.09 -0.21
N GLY A 246 -4.66 1.32 -0.33
CA GLY A 246 -3.65 0.29 -0.13
C GLY A 246 -3.67 -0.28 1.30
N ILE A 247 -3.78 0.59 2.30
CA ILE A 247 -3.89 0.21 3.71
C ILE A 247 -5.18 -0.58 3.95
N ASP A 248 -6.31 -0.13 3.40
CA ASP A 248 -7.62 -0.78 3.58
C ASP A 248 -7.65 -2.18 2.96
N ILE A 249 -7.02 -2.37 1.78
CA ILE A 249 -6.86 -3.70 1.18
C ILE A 249 -6.05 -4.62 2.12
N LEU A 250 -4.96 -4.15 2.70
CA LEU A 250 -4.15 -4.95 3.62
C LEU A 250 -4.90 -5.27 4.93
N LYS A 251 -5.65 -4.31 5.48
CA LYS A 251 -6.48 -4.49 6.67
C LYS A 251 -7.60 -5.50 6.41
N SER A 252 -8.29 -5.40 5.27
CA SER A 252 -9.36 -6.32 4.89
C SER A 252 -8.92 -7.79 4.81
N LEU A 253 -7.61 -8.02 4.58
CA LEU A 253 -6.99 -9.35 4.57
C LEU A 253 -6.30 -9.73 5.89
N GLY A 254 -6.36 -8.88 6.92
CA GLY A 254 -5.64 -9.09 8.18
C GLY A 254 -4.11 -9.02 8.06
N LEU A 255 -3.58 -8.42 6.98
CA LEU A 255 -2.15 -8.30 6.69
C LEU A 255 -1.52 -7.01 7.26
N ARG A 256 -2.33 -6.05 7.70
CA ARG A 256 -1.91 -4.84 8.40
C ARG A 256 -2.83 -4.59 9.59
N LYS A 257 -2.25 -4.29 10.73
CA LYS A 257 -2.96 -3.91 11.96
C LYS A 257 -2.91 -2.40 12.16
N GLY A 258 -3.81 -1.91 13.01
CA GLY A 258 -3.88 -0.50 13.40
C GLY A 258 -4.96 0.30 12.67
N GLY A 259 -5.38 1.41 13.29
CA GLY A 259 -6.47 2.26 12.85
C GLY A 259 -7.85 1.61 12.92
N LEU A 260 -8.83 2.28 12.32
CA LEU A 260 -10.23 1.85 12.33
C LEU A 260 -10.44 0.59 11.47
N THR A 261 -11.11 -0.42 12.05
CA THR A 261 -11.84 -1.46 11.33
C THR A 261 -13.32 -1.14 11.47
N PHE A 262 -14.02 -0.89 10.37
CA PHE A 262 -15.40 -0.44 10.37
C PHE A 262 -16.32 -1.48 9.75
N VAL A 263 -17.42 -1.79 10.44
CA VAL A 263 -18.47 -2.70 9.98
C VAL A 263 -19.82 -2.01 10.12
N SER A 264 -20.60 -2.00 9.06
CA SER A 264 -21.99 -1.53 9.11
C SER A 264 -22.91 -2.52 8.40
N CYS A 265 -24.13 -2.67 8.89
CA CYS A 265 -25.12 -3.48 8.20
C CYS A 265 -25.64 -2.73 6.95
N PRO A 266 -26.09 -3.47 5.89
CA PRO A 266 -26.50 -2.83 4.63
C PRO A 266 -27.87 -2.14 4.70
N SER A 267 -28.48 -2.03 5.88
CA SER A 267 -29.86 -1.60 6.10
C SER A 267 -30.91 -2.58 5.52
N CYS A 268 -32.06 -2.63 6.11
CA CYS A 268 -33.19 -3.40 5.62
C CYS A 268 -34.48 -2.82 6.21
N GLY A 269 -35.66 -3.37 5.90
CA GLY A 269 -36.97 -2.92 6.42
C GLY A 269 -37.13 -3.01 7.95
N ARG A 270 -36.13 -3.45 8.69
CA ARG A 270 -36.08 -3.46 10.15
C ARG A 270 -35.29 -2.31 10.75
N ALA A 271 -34.63 -1.49 9.92
CA ALA A 271 -33.88 -0.34 10.41
C ALA A 271 -34.86 0.75 10.86
N ASP A 272 -34.71 1.16 12.11
CA ASP A 272 -35.53 2.22 12.73
C ASP A 272 -34.81 3.60 12.70
N VAL A 273 -33.62 3.68 12.07
CA VAL A 273 -32.81 4.90 11.93
C VAL A 273 -32.34 5.07 10.48
N ASP A 274 -31.96 6.28 10.06
CA ASP A 274 -31.23 6.50 8.81
C ASP A 274 -29.80 5.94 8.95
N LEU A 275 -29.70 4.61 8.76
CA LEU A 275 -28.46 3.90 8.94
C LEU A 275 -27.35 4.35 7.98
N VAL A 276 -27.69 4.71 6.74
CA VAL A 276 -26.70 5.13 5.74
C VAL A 276 -26.03 6.43 6.19
N LYS A 277 -26.83 7.39 6.68
CA LYS A 277 -26.34 8.64 7.25
C LYS A 277 -25.51 8.39 8.50
N LEU A 278 -26.04 7.62 9.45
CA LEU A 278 -25.37 7.32 10.71
C LEU A 278 -24.03 6.60 10.49
N ALA A 279 -24.00 5.57 9.64
CA ALA A 279 -22.77 4.85 9.33
C ALA A 279 -21.68 5.76 8.76
N LYS A 280 -22.08 6.68 7.84
CA LYS A 280 -21.15 7.64 7.28
C LYS A 280 -20.63 8.65 8.31
N GLU A 281 -21.50 9.17 9.17
CA GLU A 281 -21.11 10.10 10.24
C GLU A 281 -20.13 9.45 11.22
N VAL A 282 -20.39 8.20 11.63
CA VAL A 282 -19.50 7.44 12.50
C VAL A 282 -18.17 7.10 11.81
N GLU A 283 -18.20 6.65 10.56
CA GLU A 283 -16.97 6.39 9.80
C GLU A 283 -16.12 7.65 9.65
N ASP A 284 -16.73 8.79 9.26
CA ASP A 284 -16.06 10.08 9.08
C ASP A 284 -15.45 10.58 10.39
N GLU A 285 -16.10 10.32 11.53
CA GLU A 285 -15.65 10.70 12.86
C GLU A 285 -14.37 9.97 13.26
N PHE A 286 -14.25 8.67 12.93
CA PHE A 286 -13.17 7.81 13.42
C PHE A 286 -12.12 7.43 12.35
N LYS A 287 -12.30 7.81 11.09
CA LYS A 287 -11.38 7.43 9.98
C LYS A 287 -9.92 7.87 10.17
N THR A 288 -9.67 8.87 11.00
CA THR A 288 -8.32 9.40 11.30
C THR A 288 -7.66 8.75 12.51
N LEU A 289 -8.35 7.84 13.21
CA LEU A 289 -7.76 7.12 14.34
C LEU A 289 -6.60 6.22 13.86
N ASN A 290 -5.47 6.34 14.54
CA ASN A 290 -4.30 5.49 14.31
C ASN A 290 -4.30 4.24 15.20
N GLU A 291 -4.99 4.29 16.32
CA GLU A 291 -5.15 3.18 17.24
C GLU A 291 -6.01 2.07 16.62
N GLU A 292 -5.60 0.83 16.81
CA GLU A 292 -6.37 -0.33 16.37
C GLU A 292 -7.70 -0.39 17.14
N ILE A 293 -8.82 -0.22 16.44
CA ILE A 293 -10.16 -0.32 17.02
C ILE A 293 -11.14 -0.87 15.98
N HIS A 294 -12.04 -1.73 16.44
CA HIS A 294 -13.13 -2.28 15.65
C HIS A 294 -14.46 -1.63 16.05
N ILE A 295 -15.07 -0.87 15.15
CA ILE A 295 -16.33 -0.16 15.36
C ILE A 295 -17.42 -0.77 14.48
N ALA A 296 -18.61 -1.02 15.08
CA ALA A 296 -19.78 -1.55 14.40
C ALA A 296 -20.97 -0.59 14.46
N VAL A 297 -21.67 -0.39 13.31
CA VAL A 297 -22.91 0.40 13.23
C VAL A 297 -24.02 -0.46 12.67
N MET A 298 -25.03 -0.72 13.49
CA MET A 298 -26.15 -1.63 13.21
C MET A 298 -27.48 -0.87 13.18
N GLY A 299 -28.34 -1.19 12.23
CA GLY A 299 -29.62 -0.49 12.02
C GLY A 299 -30.77 -0.98 12.89
N CYS A 300 -30.62 -2.10 13.60
CA CYS A 300 -31.66 -2.63 14.47
C CYS A 300 -31.09 -3.44 15.63
N GLU A 301 -31.87 -3.57 16.70
CA GLU A 301 -31.50 -4.31 17.90
C GLU A 301 -31.48 -5.85 17.71
N VAL A 302 -32.06 -6.37 16.61
CA VAL A 302 -32.16 -7.83 16.38
C VAL A 302 -30.82 -8.44 15.99
N ASN A 303 -30.09 -7.83 15.06
CA ASN A 303 -28.77 -8.31 14.60
C ASN A 303 -27.60 -7.61 15.31
N GLY A 304 -27.86 -6.43 15.90
CA GLY A 304 -26.85 -5.62 16.57
C GLY A 304 -26.00 -6.41 17.57
N PRO A 305 -26.57 -7.12 18.54
CA PRO A 305 -25.80 -7.84 19.55
C PRO A 305 -24.98 -9.02 19.01
N GLY A 306 -25.39 -9.64 17.89
CA GLY A 306 -24.68 -10.79 17.28
C GLY A 306 -23.42 -10.35 16.50
N GLU A 307 -23.62 -9.46 15.56
CA GLU A 307 -22.55 -8.90 14.69
C GLU A 307 -21.60 -7.99 15.48
N ALA A 308 -22.14 -7.33 16.49
CA ALA A 308 -21.43 -6.41 17.35
C ALA A 308 -20.54 -7.07 18.41
N ARG A 309 -20.68 -8.37 18.68
CA ARG A 309 -19.80 -9.09 19.62
C ARG A 309 -18.34 -9.07 19.18
N ALA A 310 -18.09 -9.02 17.89
CA ALA A 310 -16.75 -8.95 17.32
C ALA A 310 -16.16 -7.54 17.35
N ALA A 311 -16.97 -6.50 17.60
CA ALA A 311 -16.51 -5.11 17.67
C ALA A 311 -16.11 -4.72 19.11
N ASP A 312 -15.10 -3.87 19.21
CA ASP A 312 -14.70 -3.29 20.51
C ASP A 312 -15.80 -2.38 21.05
N ILE A 313 -16.31 -1.49 20.20
CA ILE A 313 -17.42 -0.56 20.46
C ILE A 313 -18.37 -0.57 19.28
N GLY A 314 -19.66 -0.51 19.53
CA GLY A 314 -20.63 -0.38 18.46
C GLY A 314 -21.91 0.31 18.88
N VAL A 315 -22.77 0.59 17.90
CA VAL A 315 -24.11 1.12 18.11
C VAL A 315 -25.14 0.32 17.33
N ALA A 316 -26.29 0.09 17.93
CA ALA A 316 -27.48 -0.40 17.25
C ALA A 316 -28.58 0.66 17.32
N GLY A 317 -29.11 1.06 16.14
CA GLY A 317 -30.20 2.01 16.03
C GLY A 317 -31.52 1.37 16.47
N GLY A 318 -32.37 2.13 17.15
CA GLY A 318 -33.73 1.82 17.51
C GLY A 318 -34.62 3.05 17.29
N ARG A 319 -35.92 2.98 17.61
CA ARG A 319 -36.88 4.07 17.38
C ARG A 319 -36.51 5.34 18.15
N GLY A 320 -35.79 6.26 17.49
CA GLY A 320 -35.31 7.53 18.07
C GLY A 320 -34.22 7.39 19.14
N ILE A 321 -33.61 6.22 19.26
CA ILE A 321 -32.58 5.90 20.25
C ILE A 321 -31.41 5.14 19.61
N GLY A 322 -30.24 5.23 20.23
CA GLY A 322 -29.09 4.39 19.97
C GLY A 322 -28.72 3.56 21.20
N LEU A 323 -28.45 2.28 20.99
CA LEU A 323 -27.88 1.38 22.00
C LEU A 323 -26.39 1.24 21.72
N ILE A 324 -25.56 1.79 22.59
CA ILE A 324 -24.11 1.65 22.51
C ILE A 324 -23.70 0.41 23.28
N PHE A 325 -22.82 -0.40 22.70
CA PHE A 325 -22.33 -1.63 23.30
C PHE A 325 -20.81 -1.74 23.21
N LYS A 326 -20.26 -2.50 24.16
CA LYS A 326 -18.85 -2.84 24.28
C LYS A 326 -18.74 -4.36 24.40
N GLY A 327 -18.02 -5.00 23.46
CA GLY A 327 -17.88 -6.46 23.47
C GLY A 327 -19.20 -7.23 23.40
N GLY A 328 -20.25 -6.66 22.81
CA GLY A 328 -21.58 -7.26 22.69
C GLY A 328 -22.53 -6.97 23.84
N GLU A 329 -22.11 -6.27 24.90
CA GLU A 329 -22.96 -5.87 26.00
C GLU A 329 -23.39 -4.40 25.86
N VAL A 330 -24.71 -4.13 26.04
CA VAL A 330 -25.23 -2.76 25.99
C VAL A 330 -24.76 -2.00 27.23
N ILE A 331 -23.97 -0.94 27.00
CA ILE A 331 -23.41 -0.11 28.07
C ILE A 331 -24.11 1.23 28.24
N ARG A 332 -24.78 1.73 27.16
CA ARG A 332 -25.43 3.03 27.19
C ARG A 332 -26.60 3.10 26.22
N LYS A 333 -27.65 3.82 26.59
CA LYS A 333 -28.80 4.15 25.74
C LYS A 333 -28.87 5.66 25.62
N VAL A 334 -28.92 6.17 24.38
CA VAL A 334 -28.89 7.59 24.07
C VAL A 334 -29.94 7.97 23.02
N PRO A 335 -30.39 9.25 22.96
CA PRO A 335 -31.15 9.74 21.82
C PRO A 335 -30.37 9.61 20.51
N GLU A 336 -31.07 9.44 19.38
CA GLU A 336 -30.45 9.30 18.06
C GLU A 336 -29.49 10.46 17.74
N SER A 337 -29.85 11.69 18.12
CA SER A 337 -29.03 12.89 17.92
C SER A 337 -27.71 12.90 18.71
N GLU A 338 -27.55 12.06 19.72
CA GLU A 338 -26.37 12.00 20.58
C GLU A 338 -25.48 10.80 20.30
N ILE A 339 -25.83 9.96 19.31
CA ILE A 339 -25.13 8.70 19.05
C ILE A 339 -23.64 8.94 18.78
N VAL A 340 -23.30 9.83 17.85
CA VAL A 340 -21.91 10.05 17.43
C VAL A 340 -21.07 10.60 18.60
N THR A 341 -21.62 11.55 19.35
CA THR A 341 -20.95 12.10 20.56
C THR A 341 -20.71 11.04 21.61
N ALA A 342 -21.71 10.24 21.91
CA ALA A 342 -21.62 9.16 22.90
C ALA A 342 -20.66 8.04 22.43
N MET A 343 -20.65 7.73 21.14
CA MET A 343 -19.67 6.81 20.54
C MET A 343 -18.23 7.32 20.73
N ARG A 344 -17.98 8.63 20.52
CA ARG A 344 -16.67 9.25 20.73
C ARG A 344 -16.21 9.10 22.17
N GLU A 345 -17.08 9.43 23.12
CA GLU A 345 -16.78 9.30 24.57
C GLU A 345 -16.38 7.85 24.95
N GLU A 346 -17.13 6.87 24.43
CA GLU A 346 -16.86 5.46 24.74
C GLU A 346 -15.60 4.93 24.04
N VAL A 347 -15.33 5.37 22.81
CA VAL A 347 -14.08 5.05 22.09
C VAL A 347 -12.87 5.64 22.81
N ASP A 348 -12.93 6.91 23.24
CA ASP A 348 -11.84 7.57 23.96
C ASP A 348 -11.57 6.86 25.29
N ARG A 349 -12.63 6.47 26.02
CA ARG A 349 -12.52 5.70 27.27
C ARG A 349 -11.87 4.34 27.03
N PHE A 350 -12.33 3.60 26.02
CA PHE A 350 -11.80 2.29 25.66
C PHE A 350 -10.31 2.37 25.30
N LEU A 351 -9.91 3.34 24.49
CA LEU A 351 -8.51 3.54 24.12
C LEU A 351 -7.63 3.93 25.30
N ALA A 352 -8.15 4.74 26.24
CA ALA A 352 -7.44 5.09 27.46
C ALA A 352 -7.24 3.87 28.37
N GLU A 353 -8.29 3.06 28.60
CA GLU A 353 -8.23 1.81 29.37
C GLU A 353 -7.19 0.84 28.77
N ARG A 354 -7.22 0.65 27.45
CA ARG A 354 -6.30 -0.23 26.73
C ARG A 354 -4.85 0.26 26.81
N LYS A 355 -4.64 1.57 26.78
CA LYS A 355 -3.32 2.18 26.95
C LYS A 355 -2.77 1.99 28.36
N ALA A 356 -3.62 2.17 29.37
CA ALA A 356 -3.26 1.93 30.77
C ALA A 356 -2.92 0.44 31.02
N ALA A 357 -3.72 -0.49 30.48
CA ALA A 357 -3.47 -1.92 30.62
C ALA A 357 -2.15 -2.35 29.94
N LYS A 358 -1.82 -1.79 28.76
CA LYS A 358 -0.53 -2.05 28.10
C LYS A 358 0.66 -1.49 28.90
N ALA A 359 0.51 -0.33 29.51
CA ALA A 359 1.56 0.26 30.35
C ALA A 359 1.82 -0.56 31.60
N ALA A 360 0.76 -1.09 32.24
CA ALA A 360 0.89 -1.99 33.39
C ALA A 360 1.59 -3.31 33.03
N ALA A 361 1.24 -3.91 31.89
CA ALA A 361 1.85 -5.17 31.43
C ALA A 361 3.33 -5.07 30.98
N VAL A 362 3.85 -3.87 30.80
CA VAL A 362 5.28 -3.62 30.48
C VAL A 362 6.08 -3.33 31.76
N ALA A 363 5.41 -3.00 32.86
CA ALA A 363 6.04 -2.68 34.14
C ALA A 363 6.23 -3.92 35.05
N ASP A 364 5.58 -5.04 34.75
CA ASP A 364 5.78 -6.38 35.30
C ASP A 364 6.79 -7.18 34.46
#